data_d366b02fb8aab7bf827f6a8f59f7c44a
#
_entry.id   d366b02fb8aab7bf827f6a8f59f7c44a
#
_cell.length_a   1.000
_cell.length_b   1.000
_cell.length_c   1.000
_cell.angle_alpha   90.00
_cell.angle_beta   90.00
_cell.angle_gamma   90.00
#
_symmetry.space_group_name_H-M   'P 1'
#
loop_
_entity.id
_entity.type
_entity.pdbx_description
1 polymer ?
#
loop_
_entity_poly.entity_id
_entity_poly.type
_entity_poly.pdbx_seq_one_letter_code
_entity_poly.pdbx_strand_id
1 'polypeptide(L)'
;MDVRRILTERWDVPVIFTTQVQFLNTLFAGGNTALRRLHALEDSILIFDEIQTLPVRCTYLFNAAMNFLKDFCRVTIVLCTATQPPLAQLEFPIEMSENADLTSDTTELFEGFQRVQIENICKDGGASVDEIADEIVSSAEVHGNVLCIVNLTKQARELYAAVIEHLCESEQDIHVVHLSTKMCPAHRKEVLKSVRTELAGCGQYPEQRLICISTQLIEAGVDVSFPVVYRALAGFSSIAQAAGRCNRHGEMERGLVRLFSFENEDLSRLEDIWQGKKIALDLLYHAEADTILSPHTMEDYFRRFYRVQTARTLRYPMASQNTIFDLLSSNEAGLQQAHEHGDDPALWFTHAFRDAGSAFEVIDSYTESVLVPYAGGKEMIVEFNDKQFDKKMIGRRMRAAQQYMVSLFSYEVKRLSALGALWQTESGILSLREEYYDEAFGVQVNEQRNTCCMI
;
A
#
# COMPACT_ATOMS: atom_id res chain seq x y z
N MET A 1 27.67 7.63 -21.24
CA MET A 1 27.14 6.96 -20.06
C MET A 1 26.63 8.01 -19.11
N ASP A 2 25.38 7.94 -18.68
CA ASP A 2 24.79 9.00 -17.83
C ASP A 2 25.35 8.85 -16.40
N VAL A 3 26.18 9.79 -15.96
CA VAL A 3 26.82 9.79 -14.63
C VAL A 3 25.76 9.73 -13.53
N ARG A 4 24.63 10.43 -13.69
CA ARG A 4 23.54 10.43 -12.73
C ARG A 4 22.96 9.02 -12.53
N ARG A 5 22.85 8.24 -13.62
CA ARG A 5 22.38 6.86 -13.55
C ARG A 5 23.33 5.97 -12.73
N ILE A 6 24.64 6.12 -12.91
CA ILE A 6 25.66 5.34 -12.17
C ILE A 6 25.58 5.67 -10.67
N LEU A 7 25.46 6.95 -10.32
CA LEU A 7 25.34 7.40 -8.93
C LEU A 7 24.07 6.85 -8.26
N THR A 8 22.94 6.88 -8.98
CA THR A 8 21.66 6.32 -8.48
C THR A 8 21.70 4.80 -8.35
N GLU A 9 22.37 4.10 -9.29
CA GLU A 9 22.48 2.63 -9.25
C GLU A 9 23.40 2.15 -8.13
N ARG A 10 24.40 2.95 -7.72
CA ARG A 10 25.39 2.61 -6.68
C ARG A 10 25.11 3.22 -5.32
N TRP A 11 24.19 4.15 -5.23
CA TRP A 11 23.94 4.97 -4.03
C TRP A 11 25.17 5.78 -3.57
N ASP A 12 26.00 6.18 -4.49
CA ASP A 12 27.25 6.91 -4.24
C ASP A 12 26.96 8.43 -4.19
N VAL A 13 26.08 8.83 -3.28
CA VAL A 13 25.65 10.22 -3.04
C VAL A 13 25.34 10.42 -1.56
N PRO A 14 25.52 11.65 -1.02
CA PRO A 14 25.37 11.89 0.43
C PRO A 14 23.95 11.75 0.97
N VAL A 15 22.92 11.93 0.15
CA VAL A 15 21.50 11.81 0.53
C VAL A 15 20.77 10.98 -0.50
N ILE A 16 20.06 9.95 -0.04
CA ILE A 16 19.34 9.00 -0.89
C ILE A 16 17.90 8.89 -0.40
N PHE A 17 16.96 9.17 -1.29
CA PHE A 17 15.55 8.83 -1.09
C PHE A 17 15.25 7.53 -1.84
N THR A 18 14.79 6.52 -1.12
CA THR A 18 14.45 5.22 -1.71
C THR A 18 13.20 4.64 -1.07
N THR A 19 12.64 3.59 -1.67
CA THR A 19 11.53 2.88 -1.06
C THR A 19 12.04 1.77 -0.15
N GLN A 20 11.26 1.41 0.86
CA GLN A 20 11.54 0.26 1.73
C GLN A 20 11.71 -1.03 0.90
N VAL A 21 10.91 -1.21 -0.15
CA VAL A 21 11.04 -2.33 -1.10
C VAL A 21 12.43 -2.38 -1.74
N GLN A 22 12.91 -1.23 -2.23
CA GLN A 22 14.23 -1.15 -2.87
C GLN A 22 15.36 -1.38 -1.87
N PHE A 23 15.18 -0.92 -0.63
CA PHE A 23 16.14 -1.14 0.45
C PHE A 23 16.23 -2.64 0.81
N LEU A 24 15.09 -3.29 1.05
CA LEU A 24 15.05 -4.73 1.34
C LEU A 24 15.59 -5.59 0.18
N ASN A 25 15.26 -5.21 -1.07
CA ASN A 25 15.85 -5.86 -2.24
C ASN A 25 17.38 -5.68 -2.31
N THR A 26 17.92 -4.57 -1.81
CA THR A 26 19.37 -4.36 -1.76
C THR A 26 20.05 -5.32 -0.79
N LEU A 27 19.40 -5.69 0.30
CA LEU A 27 19.93 -6.61 1.31
C LEU A 27 19.71 -8.08 0.95
N PHE A 28 18.54 -8.44 0.42
CA PHE A 28 18.10 -9.82 0.35
C PHE A 28 17.87 -10.37 -1.05
N ALA A 29 17.62 -9.52 -2.06
CA ALA A 29 17.40 -10.01 -3.42
C ALA A 29 18.72 -10.43 -4.09
N GLY A 30 18.66 -11.46 -4.92
CA GLY A 30 19.79 -11.89 -5.72
C GLY A 30 20.23 -10.86 -6.77
N GLY A 31 21.51 -10.92 -7.16
CA GLY A 31 22.04 -10.16 -8.28
C GLY A 31 23.08 -9.10 -7.91
N ASN A 32 23.99 -8.84 -8.86
CA ASN A 32 25.14 -7.96 -8.65
C ASN A 32 24.79 -6.48 -8.45
N THR A 33 23.63 -6.05 -8.90
CA THR A 33 23.21 -4.63 -8.78
C THR A 33 22.83 -4.29 -7.35
N ALA A 34 22.20 -5.22 -6.63
CA ALA A 34 21.86 -5.08 -5.22
C ALA A 34 23.12 -4.96 -4.36
N LEU A 35 24.05 -5.90 -4.53
CA LEU A 35 25.32 -5.94 -3.78
C LEU A 35 26.17 -4.66 -3.92
N ARG A 36 26.10 -3.98 -5.07
CA ARG A 36 26.86 -2.73 -5.30
C ARG A 36 26.44 -1.56 -4.41
N ARG A 37 25.29 -1.63 -3.73
CA ARG A 37 24.77 -0.57 -2.87
C ARG A 37 25.17 -0.76 -1.41
N LEU A 38 25.54 -1.98 -1.01
CA LEU A 38 25.82 -2.29 0.40
C LEU A 38 26.94 -1.42 0.99
N HIS A 39 27.96 -1.07 0.20
CA HIS A 39 29.05 -0.22 0.66
C HIS A 39 28.58 1.19 1.08
N ALA A 40 27.48 1.69 0.49
CA ALA A 40 26.94 3.01 0.81
C ALA A 40 26.17 3.02 2.15
N LEU A 41 25.91 1.86 2.74
CA LEU A 41 25.24 1.75 4.03
C LEU A 41 26.23 1.89 5.22
N GLU A 42 27.52 1.65 5.02
CA GLU A 42 28.53 1.82 6.07
C GLU A 42 28.61 3.30 6.51
N ASP A 43 28.70 3.54 7.83
CA ASP A 43 28.74 4.88 8.44
C ASP A 43 27.56 5.80 8.05
N SER A 44 26.40 5.23 7.73
CA SER A 44 25.22 5.97 7.29
C SER A 44 24.17 6.15 8.39
N ILE A 45 23.20 7.03 8.13
CA ILE A 45 21.97 7.17 8.92
C ILE A 45 20.83 6.69 8.06
N LEU A 46 20.11 5.66 8.54
CA LEU A 46 18.92 5.11 7.89
C LEU A 46 17.68 5.59 8.61
N ILE A 47 16.82 6.31 7.90
CA ILE A 47 15.55 6.78 8.42
C ILE A 47 14.44 6.01 7.71
N PHE A 48 13.70 5.19 8.46
CA PHE A 48 12.54 4.45 7.98
C PHE A 48 11.28 5.20 8.37
N ASP A 49 10.62 5.79 7.40
CA ASP A 49 9.31 6.41 7.57
C ASP A 49 8.21 5.36 7.37
N GLU A 50 7.16 5.42 8.19
CA GLU A 50 6.03 4.49 8.17
C GLU A 50 6.46 3.01 8.32
N ILE A 51 7.32 2.70 9.31
CA ILE A 51 7.87 1.34 9.50
C ILE A 51 6.80 0.28 9.71
N GLN A 52 5.61 0.62 10.17
CA GLN A 52 4.48 -0.30 10.30
C GLN A 52 3.99 -0.86 8.95
N THR A 53 4.42 -0.28 7.82
CA THR A 53 4.13 -0.81 6.49
C THR A 53 5.07 -1.95 6.06
N LEU A 54 6.02 -2.32 6.92
CA LEU A 54 6.90 -3.47 6.70
C LEU A 54 6.06 -4.74 6.51
N PRO A 55 6.20 -5.46 5.38
CA PRO A 55 5.50 -6.73 5.21
C PRO A 55 5.82 -7.70 6.35
N VAL A 56 4.80 -8.27 6.97
CA VAL A 56 4.94 -9.16 8.14
C VAL A 56 5.99 -10.26 7.92
N ARG A 57 6.00 -10.86 6.74
CA ARG A 57 6.97 -11.89 6.38
C ARG A 57 8.42 -11.43 6.37
N CYS A 58 8.68 -10.14 6.21
CA CYS A 58 10.02 -9.57 6.20
C CYS A 58 10.54 -9.20 7.60
N THR A 59 9.73 -9.34 8.65
CA THR A 59 10.03 -8.79 9.99
C THR A 59 11.34 -9.31 10.56
N TYR A 60 11.57 -10.62 10.62
CA TYR A 60 12.81 -11.16 11.21
C TYR A 60 14.04 -10.91 10.34
N LEU A 61 13.86 -10.91 9.01
CA LEU A 61 14.93 -10.50 8.09
C LEU A 61 15.33 -9.04 8.31
N PHE A 62 14.34 -8.16 8.46
CA PHE A 62 14.57 -6.75 8.75
C PHE A 62 15.31 -6.58 10.08
N ASN A 63 14.82 -7.17 11.17
CA ASN A 63 15.43 -7.06 12.48
C ASN A 63 16.88 -7.54 12.47
N ALA A 64 17.16 -8.71 11.89
CA ALA A 64 18.52 -9.26 11.77
C ALA A 64 19.44 -8.34 10.95
N ALA A 65 18.93 -7.78 9.84
CA ALA A 65 19.71 -6.87 9.02
C ALA A 65 20.00 -5.55 9.75
N MET A 66 19.02 -5.00 10.48
CA MET A 66 19.23 -3.77 11.24
C MET A 66 20.28 -3.97 12.35
N ASN A 67 20.20 -5.06 13.09
CA ASN A 67 21.19 -5.38 14.12
C ASN A 67 22.59 -5.54 13.48
N PHE A 68 22.71 -6.26 12.36
CA PHE A 68 23.96 -6.39 11.63
C PHE A 68 24.53 -5.03 11.18
N LEU A 69 23.71 -4.19 10.57
CA LEU A 69 24.15 -2.87 10.08
C LEU A 69 24.59 -1.96 11.24
N LYS A 70 23.87 -1.99 12.36
CA LYS A 70 24.23 -1.26 13.57
C LYS A 70 25.59 -1.74 14.13
N ASP A 71 25.76 -3.05 14.32
CA ASP A 71 26.90 -3.61 15.06
C ASP A 71 28.18 -3.67 14.23
N PHE A 72 28.08 -3.95 12.93
CA PHE A 72 29.23 -4.18 12.06
C PHE A 72 29.49 -3.06 11.06
N CYS A 73 28.47 -2.27 10.70
CA CYS A 73 28.60 -1.21 9.69
C CYS A 73 28.46 0.20 10.30
N ARG A 74 28.39 0.33 11.60
CA ARG A 74 28.28 1.63 12.31
C ARG A 74 27.11 2.48 11.83
N VAL A 75 26.00 1.86 11.51
CA VAL A 75 24.80 2.53 11.02
C VAL A 75 23.96 3.02 12.18
N THR A 76 23.49 4.26 12.09
CA THR A 76 22.46 4.79 12.98
C THR A 76 21.09 4.55 12.33
N ILE A 77 20.16 3.93 13.07
CA ILE A 77 18.84 3.58 12.56
C ILE A 77 17.78 4.38 13.31
N VAL A 78 16.93 5.07 12.56
CA VAL A 78 15.78 5.82 13.07
C VAL A 78 14.50 5.24 12.49
N LEU A 79 13.59 4.83 13.37
CA LEU A 79 12.27 4.31 12.99
C LEU A 79 11.22 5.40 13.25
N CYS A 80 10.60 5.89 12.19
CA CYS A 80 9.55 6.89 12.27
C CYS A 80 8.20 6.22 12.01
N THR A 81 7.24 6.47 12.89
CA THR A 81 5.91 5.89 12.76
C THR A 81 4.94 6.59 13.70
N ALA A 82 3.68 6.72 13.27
CA ALA A 82 2.59 7.11 14.17
C ALA A 82 2.22 5.97 15.15
N THR A 83 2.62 4.73 14.84
CA THR A 83 2.16 3.52 15.53
C THR A 83 3.27 2.48 15.50
N GLN A 84 4.04 2.39 16.58
CA GLN A 84 5.24 1.56 16.61
C GLN A 84 4.93 0.07 16.78
N PRO A 85 5.27 -0.80 15.80
CA PRO A 85 5.16 -2.24 15.98
C PRO A 85 6.19 -2.71 17.03
N PRO A 86 5.87 -3.78 17.81
CA PRO A 86 6.69 -4.26 18.92
C PRO A 86 7.91 -5.07 18.44
N LEU A 87 8.70 -4.53 17.50
CA LEU A 87 9.82 -5.21 16.87
C LEU A 87 10.89 -5.66 17.88
N ALA A 88 11.03 -4.92 18.98
CA ALA A 88 11.96 -5.23 20.07
C ALA A 88 11.45 -6.33 21.04
N GLN A 89 10.17 -6.75 20.92
CA GLN A 89 9.56 -7.73 21.81
C GLN A 89 9.34 -9.11 21.14
N LEU A 90 9.85 -9.28 19.92
CA LEU A 90 9.72 -10.52 19.13
C LEU A 90 10.80 -11.53 19.50
N GLU A 91 10.66 -12.78 19.04
CA GLU A 91 11.65 -13.85 19.23
C GLU A 91 13.04 -13.49 18.69
N PHE A 92 13.09 -12.84 17.52
CA PHE A 92 14.29 -12.22 16.95
C PHE A 92 14.10 -10.70 16.96
N PRO A 93 14.43 -10.04 18.10
CA PRO A 93 14.14 -8.63 18.29
C PRO A 93 15.09 -7.74 17.48
N ILE A 94 14.62 -6.54 17.16
CA ILE A 94 15.53 -5.45 16.86
C ILE A 94 16.14 -4.93 18.18
N GLU A 95 17.43 -4.72 18.19
CA GLU A 95 18.11 -4.19 19.36
C GLU A 95 18.01 -2.66 19.40
N MET A 96 17.36 -2.16 20.42
CA MET A 96 17.20 -0.72 20.64
C MET A 96 18.32 -0.16 21.53
N SER A 97 18.71 1.09 21.32
CA SER A 97 19.62 1.81 22.21
C SER A 97 18.94 2.11 23.55
N GLU A 98 19.73 2.33 24.60
CA GLU A 98 19.21 2.90 25.84
C GLU A 98 18.64 4.30 25.54
N ASN A 99 17.44 4.61 26.05
CA ASN A 99 16.72 5.85 25.77
C ASN A 99 16.53 6.11 24.26
N ALA A 100 16.08 5.09 23.53
CA ALA A 100 15.90 5.14 22.07
C ALA A 100 14.82 6.13 21.60
N ASP A 101 13.87 6.49 22.47
CA ASP A 101 12.78 7.38 22.11
C ASP A 101 13.30 8.81 21.96
N LEU A 102 13.09 9.40 20.77
CA LEU A 102 13.45 10.79 20.47
C LEU A 102 12.46 11.79 21.08
N THR A 103 11.28 11.32 21.51
CA THR A 103 10.23 12.13 22.14
C THR A 103 10.02 11.68 23.57
N SER A 104 10.04 12.63 24.52
CA SER A 104 10.01 12.34 25.95
C SER A 104 8.62 12.03 26.51
N ASP A 105 7.54 12.48 25.86
CA ASP A 105 6.17 12.26 26.31
C ASP A 105 5.22 12.08 25.13
N THR A 106 5.03 10.82 24.74
CA THR A 106 4.15 10.45 23.65
C THR A 106 2.67 10.64 24.00
N THR A 107 2.30 10.60 25.28
CA THR A 107 0.92 10.76 25.73
C THR A 107 0.49 12.23 25.65
N GLU A 108 1.30 13.15 26.17
CA GLU A 108 1.05 14.59 26.08
C GLU A 108 0.99 15.05 24.62
N LEU A 109 1.91 14.55 23.77
CA LEU A 109 1.88 14.81 22.32
C LEU A 109 0.60 14.30 21.68
N PHE A 110 0.18 13.08 22.01
CA PHE A 110 -1.04 12.50 21.48
C PHE A 110 -2.27 13.35 21.84
N GLU A 111 -2.41 13.74 23.11
CA GLU A 111 -3.52 14.60 23.57
C GLU A 111 -3.52 15.96 22.87
N GLY A 112 -2.33 16.56 22.69
CA GLY A 112 -2.19 17.85 22.00
C GLY A 112 -2.49 17.79 20.49
N PHE A 113 -2.45 16.61 19.89
CA PHE A 113 -2.71 16.40 18.47
C PHE A 113 -4.03 15.68 18.16
N GLN A 114 -4.93 15.52 19.14
CA GLN A 114 -6.27 14.97 18.91
C GLN A 114 -7.11 15.92 18.05
N ARG A 115 -7.13 15.67 16.73
CA ARG A 115 -7.84 16.47 15.73
C ARG A 115 -9.10 15.83 15.19
N VAL A 116 -9.39 14.60 15.63
CA VAL A 116 -10.50 13.81 15.12
C VAL A 116 -11.28 13.17 16.25
N GLN A 117 -12.58 13.01 16.03
CA GLN A 117 -13.46 12.15 16.81
C GLN A 117 -13.71 10.88 16.00
N ILE A 118 -13.62 9.71 16.64
CA ILE A 118 -13.86 8.43 15.98
C ILE A 118 -15.18 7.86 16.45
N GLU A 119 -16.06 7.55 15.50
CA GLU A 119 -17.33 6.90 15.72
C GLU A 119 -17.31 5.49 15.11
N ASN A 120 -17.59 4.50 15.93
CA ASN A 120 -17.77 3.13 15.45
C ASN A 120 -19.25 2.92 15.11
N ILE A 121 -19.56 2.90 13.81
CA ILE A 121 -20.91 2.63 13.28
C ILE A 121 -21.04 1.21 12.70
N CYS A 122 -20.11 0.31 13.02
CA CYS A 122 -20.20 -1.09 12.60
C CYS A 122 -21.46 -1.75 13.16
N LYS A 123 -22.21 -2.38 12.26
CA LYS A 123 -23.38 -3.19 12.61
C LYS A 123 -22.99 -4.66 12.73
N ASP A 124 -23.74 -5.42 13.52
CA ASP A 124 -23.63 -6.88 13.53
C ASP A 124 -23.99 -7.43 12.14
N GLY A 125 -23.08 -8.20 11.55
CA GLY A 125 -23.22 -8.71 10.18
C GLY A 125 -22.77 -7.73 9.07
N GLY A 126 -22.47 -6.49 9.41
CA GLY A 126 -22.07 -5.45 8.46
C GLY A 126 -23.25 -4.63 7.91
N ALA A 127 -22.94 -3.61 7.12
CA ALA A 127 -23.91 -2.78 6.43
C ALA A 127 -23.94 -3.10 4.93
N SER A 128 -25.07 -2.91 4.27
CA SER A 128 -25.17 -3.00 2.81
C SER A 128 -24.46 -1.81 2.14
N VAL A 129 -24.21 -1.93 0.84
CA VAL A 129 -23.64 -0.83 0.04
C VAL A 129 -24.59 0.37 0.03
N ASP A 130 -25.89 0.13 -0.10
CA ASP A 130 -26.90 1.18 -0.15
C ASP A 130 -27.03 1.93 1.17
N GLU A 131 -27.00 1.23 2.32
CA GLU A 131 -26.99 1.86 3.64
C GLU A 131 -25.78 2.79 3.83
N ILE A 132 -24.60 2.38 3.36
CA ILE A 132 -23.40 3.22 3.45
C ILE A 132 -23.46 4.37 2.45
N ALA A 133 -24.05 4.18 1.27
CA ALA A 133 -24.25 5.25 0.30
C ALA A 133 -25.16 6.37 0.87
N ASP A 134 -26.28 5.98 1.48
CA ASP A 134 -27.22 6.92 2.14
C ASP A 134 -26.53 7.69 3.27
N GLU A 135 -25.78 7.00 4.14
CA GLU A 135 -25.00 7.62 5.22
C GLU A 135 -23.97 8.65 4.68
N ILE A 136 -23.27 8.32 3.59
CA ILE A 136 -22.27 9.20 2.98
C ILE A 136 -22.93 10.44 2.38
N VAL A 137 -24.03 10.26 1.65
CA VAL A 137 -24.79 11.37 1.05
C VAL A 137 -25.33 12.29 2.13
N SER A 138 -26.02 11.73 3.13
CA SER A 138 -26.53 12.47 4.29
C SER A 138 -25.42 13.22 5.04
N SER A 139 -24.27 12.60 5.19
CA SER A 139 -23.10 13.21 5.83
C SER A 139 -22.52 14.37 5.00
N ALA A 140 -22.51 14.24 3.68
CA ALA A 140 -22.08 15.31 2.79
C ALA A 140 -23.01 16.53 2.84
N GLU A 141 -24.31 16.31 3.05
CA GLU A 141 -25.28 17.37 3.25
C GLU A 141 -25.03 18.19 4.51
N VAL A 142 -24.69 17.52 5.60
CA VAL A 142 -24.55 18.14 6.92
C VAL A 142 -23.14 18.73 7.12
N HIS A 143 -22.11 17.99 6.72
CA HIS A 143 -20.72 18.29 7.05
C HIS A 143 -19.89 18.80 5.86
N GLY A 144 -20.41 18.77 4.64
CA GLY A 144 -19.68 19.17 3.44
C GLY A 144 -18.92 18.01 2.79
N ASN A 145 -17.61 18.18 2.56
CA ASN A 145 -16.82 17.20 1.82
C ASN A 145 -16.61 15.90 2.61
N VAL A 146 -16.76 14.75 1.94
CA VAL A 146 -16.64 13.42 2.54
C VAL A 146 -15.61 12.58 1.79
N LEU A 147 -14.72 11.91 2.51
CA LEU A 147 -13.85 10.86 2.01
C LEU A 147 -14.36 9.51 2.52
N CYS A 148 -14.55 8.56 1.61
CA CYS A 148 -14.80 7.17 1.96
C CYS A 148 -13.67 6.26 1.48
N ILE A 149 -13.08 5.48 2.39
CA ILE A 149 -11.99 4.56 2.09
C ILE A 149 -12.46 3.13 2.33
N VAL A 150 -12.36 2.29 1.31
CA VAL A 150 -12.78 0.88 1.34
C VAL A 150 -11.60 -0.06 1.08
N ASN A 151 -11.76 -1.34 1.43
CA ASN A 151 -10.68 -2.33 1.31
C ASN A 151 -10.55 -2.94 -0.09
N LEU A 152 -11.66 -3.06 -0.83
CA LEU A 152 -11.71 -3.73 -2.12
C LEU A 152 -12.08 -2.76 -3.25
N THR A 153 -11.42 -2.89 -4.40
CA THR A 153 -11.75 -2.10 -5.60
C THR A 153 -13.17 -2.35 -6.12
N LYS A 154 -13.68 -3.56 -5.91
CA LYS A 154 -15.06 -3.91 -6.24
C LYS A 154 -16.04 -3.08 -5.41
N GLN A 155 -15.85 -3.03 -4.09
CA GLN A 155 -16.68 -2.24 -3.17
C GLN A 155 -16.63 -0.74 -3.49
N ALA A 156 -15.44 -0.21 -3.84
CA ALA A 156 -15.31 1.19 -4.22
C ALA A 156 -16.19 1.53 -5.44
N ARG A 157 -16.29 0.63 -6.42
CA ARG A 157 -17.12 0.82 -7.61
C ARG A 157 -18.61 0.69 -7.31
N GLU A 158 -18.99 -0.33 -6.54
CA GLU A 158 -20.38 -0.55 -6.13
C GLU A 158 -20.90 0.62 -5.31
N LEU A 159 -20.10 1.08 -4.35
CA LEU A 159 -20.45 2.24 -3.53
C LEU A 159 -20.53 3.54 -4.34
N TYR A 160 -19.62 3.75 -5.31
CA TYR A 160 -19.69 4.89 -6.21
C TYR A 160 -21.00 4.88 -7.02
N ALA A 161 -21.39 3.74 -7.56
CA ALA A 161 -22.63 3.60 -8.32
C ALA A 161 -23.87 3.88 -7.45
N ALA A 162 -23.92 3.32 -6.24
CA ALA A 162 -25.00 3.54 -5.29
C ALA A 162 -25.10 5.02 -4.86
N VAL A 163 -23.97 5.68 -4.58
CA VAL A 163 -23.96 7.11 -4.25
C VAL A 163 -24.51 7.95 -5.41
N ILE A 164 -24.13 7.68 -6.66
CA ILE A 164 -24.67 8.37 -7.84
C ILE A 164 -26.17 8.14 -7.96
N GLU A 165 -26.68 6.92 -7.72
CA GLU A 165 -28.10 6.59 -7.78
C GLU A 165 -28.89 7.38 -6.72
N HIS A 166 -28.43 7.42 -5.47
CA HIS A 166 -29.03 8.23 -4.40
C HIS A 166 -29.06 9.74 -4.72
N LEU A 167 -27.97 10.26 -5.32
CA LEU A 167 -27.91 11.67 -5.72
C LEU A 167 -28.88 12.02 -6.85
N CYS A 168 -29.05 11.10 -7.82
CA CYS A 168 -30.03 11.29 -8.90
C CYS A 168 -31.49 11.37 -8.37
N GLU A 169 -31.79 10.64 -7.30
CA GLU A 169 -33.11 10.66 -6.66
C GLU A 169 -33.34 11.92 -5.83
N SER A 170 -32.27 12.49 -5.24
CA SER A 170 -32.37 13.65 -4.32
C SER A 170 -32.17 15.02 -4.99
N GLU A 171 -31.88 15.07 -6.30
CA GLU A 171 -31.58 16.31 -7.07
C GLU A 171 -30.45 17.16 -6.45
N GLN A 172 -29.49 16.53 -5.75
CA GLN A 172 -28.42 17.23 -5.07
C GLN A 172 -27.21 17.44 -5.97
N ASP A 173 -26.64 18.64 -5.89
CA ASP A 173 -25.44 19.03 -6.64
C ASP A 173 -24.18 18.70 -5.83
N ILE A 174 -23.82 17.40 -5.80
CA ILE A 174 -22.61 16.87 -5.14
C ILE A 174 -21.72 16.21 -6.17
N HIS A 175 -20.47 16.64 -6.26
CA HIS A 175 -19.49 16.01 -7.14
C HIS A 175 -18.93 14.72 -6.52
N VAL A 176 -18.99 13.62 -7.26
CA VAL A 176 -18.52 12.31 -6.79
C VAL A 176 -17.30 11.89 -7.58
N VAL A 177 -16.25 11.54 -6.88
CA VAL A 177 -14.97 11.11 -7.47
C VAL A 177 -14.60 9.72 -6.99
N HIS A 178 -14.16 8.86 -7.92
CA HIS A 178 -13.61 7.55 -7.61
C HIS A 178 -12.08 7.55 -7.76
N LEU A 179 -11.38 6.81 -6.89
CA LEU A 179 -9.92 6.67 -6.96
C LEU A 179 -9.51 5.24 -6.62
N SER A 180 -8.86 4.54 -7.55
CA SER A 180 -8.39 3.16 -7.32
C SER A 180 -7.11 2.82 -8.08
N THR A 181 -6.53 1.66 -7.75
CA THR A 181 -5.34 1.10 -8.41
C THR A 181 -5.61 0.64 -9.85
N LYS A 182 -6.87 0.62 -10.31
CA LYS A 182 -7.24 0.33 -11.71
C LYS A 182 -7.03 1.52 -12.64
N MET A 183 -6.79 2.69 -12.10
CA MET A 183 -6.35 3.87 -12.84
C MET A 183 -4.83 3.87 -12.97
N CYS A 184 -4.30 4.29 -14.13
CA CYS A 184 -2.86 4.48 -14.29
C CYS A 184 -2.35 5.68 -13.45
N PRO A 185 -1.05 5.78 -13.14
CA PRO A 185 -0.49 6.88 -12.34
C PRO A 185 -0.81 8.27 -12.85
N ALA A 186 -0.83 8.48 -14.19
CA ALA A 186 -1.20 9.76 -14.78
C ALA A 186 -2.65 10.14 -14.48
N HIS A 187 -3.57 9.18 -14.63
CA HIS A 187 -4.99 9.37 -14.33
C HIS A 187 -5.20 9.68 -12.84
N ARG A 188 -4.62 8.88 -11.94
CA ARG A 188 -4.69 9.13 -10.49
C ARG A 188 -4.20 10.51 -10.10
N LYS A 189 -3.09 10.95 -10.73
CA LYS A 189 -2.51 12.27 -10.48
C LYS A 189 -3.46 13.39 -10.89
N GLU A 190 -4.17 13.23 -12.00
CA GLU A 190 -5.16 14.21 -12.47
C GLU A 190 -6.36 14.26 -11.55
N VAL A 191 -6.94 13.11 -11.19
CA VAL A 191 -8.04 13.02 -10.21
C VAL A 191 -7.64 13.63 -8.86
N LEU A 192 -6.48 13.31 -8.32
CA LEU A 192 -6.00 13.89 -7.06
C LEU A 192 -5.76 15.40 -7.16
N LYS A 193 -5.34 15.90 -8.34
CA LYS A 193 -5.21 17.34 -8.56
C LYS A 193 -6.59 18.01 -8.53
N SER A 194 -7.61 17.44 -9.16
CA SER A 194 -8.97 17.93 -9.13
C SER A 194 -9.51 17.97 -7.68
N VAL A 195 -9.40 16.84 -6.97
CA VAL A 195 -9.80 16.74 -5.55
C VAL A 195 -9.17 17.85 -4.69
N ARG A 196 -7.85 18.06 -4.82
CA ARG A 196 -7.16 19.13 -4.05
C ARG A 196 -7.65 20.51 -4.39
N THR A 197 -7.89 20.76 -5.68
CA THR A 197 -8.34 22.06 -6.17
C THR A 197 -9.76 22.36 -5.68
N GLU A 198 -10.63 21.36 -5.67
CA GLU A 198 -12.01 21.48 -5.16
C GLU A 198 -12.04 21.68 -3.64
N LEU A 199 -11.25 20.89 -2.88
CA LEU A 199 -11.11 21.07 -1.43
C LEU A 199 -10.58 22.47 -1.05
N ALA A 200 -9.75 23.06 -1.90
CA ALA A 200 -9.25 24.42 -1.70
C ALA A 200 -10.27 25.52 -2.11
N GLY A 201 -11.48 25.16 -2.57
CA GLY A 201 -12.49 26.10 -3.06
C GLY A 201 -12.10 26.80 -4.36
N CYS A 202 -11.12 26.26 -5.11
CA CYS A 202 -10.61 26.83 -6.36
C CYS A 202 -10.90 25.92 -7.58
N GLY A 203 -11.71 24.87 -7.41
CA GLY A 203 -12.02 23.89 -8.43
C GLY A 203 -13.03 24.35 -9.47
N GLN A 204 -13.36 23.46 -10.38
CA GLN A 204 -14.39 23.68 -11.39
C GLN A 204 -15.78 23.89 -10.75
N TYR A 205 -15.96 23.34 -9.55
CA TYR A 205 -17.21 23.37 -8.79
C TYR A 205 -16.98 23.92 -7.36
N PRO A 206 -16.58 25.20 -7.20
CA PRO A 206 -16.12 25.74 -5.92
C PRO A 206 -17.20 25.81 -4.84
N GLU A 207 -18.47 25.75 -5.23
CA GLU A 207 -19.63 25.77 -4.32
C GLU A 207 -20.24 24.37 -4.12
N GLN A 208 -19.78 23.36 -4.89
CA GLN A 208 -20.26 22.00 -4.76
C GLN A 208 -19.52 21.27 -3.65
N ARG A 209 -20.23 20.35 -3.03
CA ARG A 209 -19.65 19.39 -2.08
C ARG A 209 -19.00 18.27 -2.83
N LEU A 210 -17.95 17.68 -2.24
CA LEU A 210 -17.18 16.61 -2.83
C LEU A 210 -17.34 15.32 -2.02
N ILE A 211 -17.73 14.24 -2.68
CA ILE A 211 -17.61 12.87 -2.16
C ILE A 211 -16.47 12.17 -2.90
N CYS A 212 -15.42 11.77 -2.18
CA CYS A 212 -14.33 11.00 -2.75
C CYS A 212 -14.37 9.55 -2.24
N ILE A 213 -14.60 8.59 -3.14
CA ILE A 213 -14.61 7.17 -2.82
C ILE A 213 -13.30 6.55 -3.30
N SER A 214 -12.50 6.04 -2.37
CA SER A 214 -11.16 5.54 -2.66
C SER A 214 -10.90 4.17 -2.03
N THR A 215 -9.96 3.44 -2.60
CA THR A 215 -9.29 2.35 -1.88
C THR A 215 -8.18 2.92 -0.99
N GLN A 216 -7.44 2.06 -0.27
CA GLN A 216 -6.30 2.44 0.59
C GLN A 216 -5.25 3.33 -0.10
N LEU A 217 -5.35 3.53 -1.40
CA LEU A 217 -4.43 4.35 -2.20
C LEU A 217 -4.29 5.79 -1.66
N ILE A 218 -5.34 6.35 -1.05
CA ILE A 218 -5.35 7.71 -0.52
C ILE A 218 -4.75 7.82 0.90
N GLU A 219 -4.55 6.70 1.59
CA GLU A 219 -4.07 6.66 2.96
C GLU A 219 -2.62 7.12 3.08
N ALA A 220 -1.75 6.79 2.11
CA ALA A 220 -0.34 7.13 2.13
C ALA A 220 0.06 8.05 0.96
N GLY A 221 0.97 8.99 1.22
CA GLY A 221 1.59 9.84 0.18
C GLY A 221 0.68 10.86 -0.48
N VAL A 222 -0.56 11.03 -0.03
CA VAL A 222 -1.51 12.02 -0.57
C VAL A 222 -1.78 13.11 0.46
N ASP A 223 -1.61 14.36 0.06
CA ASP A 223 -1.90 15.51 0.89
C ASP A 223 -3.29 16.05 0.57
N VAL A 224 -4.28 15.60 1.36
CA VAL A 224 -5.68 16.02 1.32
C VAL A 224 -6.22 16.07 2.75
N SER A 225 -7.20 16.95 2.97
CA SER A 225 -7.87 17.11 4.27
C SER A 225 -9.38 17.18 4.07
N PHE A 226 -10.10 16.27 4.69
CA PHE A 226 -11.55 16.20 4.65
C PHE A 226 -12.14 16.46 6.04
N PRO A 227 -13.31 17.10 6.16
CA PRO A 227 -14.00 17.25 7.45
C PRO A 227 -14.52 15.92 7.99
N VAL A 228 -14.94 15.02 7.10
CA VAL A 228 -15.47 13.70 7.44
C VAL A 228 -14.79 12.60 6.62
N VAL A 229 -14.38 11.53 7.31
CA VAL A 229 -13.80 10.35 6.69
C VAL A 229 -14.54 9.10 7.13
N TYR A 230 -15.06 8.35 6.18
CA TYR A 230 -15.59 7.00 6.37
C TYR A 230 -14.48 6.00 6.07
N ARG A 231 -14.27 5.03 6.96
CA ARG A 231 -13.28 3.99 6.77
C ARG A 231 -13.88 2.61 6.96
N ALA A 232 -13.90 1.81 5.90
CA ALA A 232 -14.24 0.39 6.04
C ALA A 232 -13.23 -0.28 6.97
N LEU A 233 -13.71 -1.04 7.92
CA LEU A 233 -12.89 -1.57 9.01
C LEU A 233 -11.75 -2.45 8.48
N ALA A 234 -10.55 -2.15 8.95
CA ALA A 234 -9.29 -2.84 8.68
C ALA A 234 -8.47 -2.88 9.99
N GLY A 235 -7.14 -2.99 9.90
CA GLY A 235 -6.28 -2.86 11.07
C GLY A 235 -6.16 -1.42 11.58
N PHE A 236 -5.76 -1.24 12.83
CA PHE A 236 -5.62 0.09 13.46
C PHE A 236 -4.63 1.01 12.74
N SER A 237 -3.59 0.47 12.09
CA SER A 237 -2.68 1.25 11.25
C SER A 237 -3.41 1.96 10.10
N SER A 238 -4.33 1.25 9.43
CA SER A 238 -5.16 1.84 8.37
C SER A 238 -6.17 2.85 8.93
N ILE A 239 -6.73 2.59 10.12
CA ILE A 239 -7.62 3.56 10.79
C ILE A 239 -6.85 4.85 11.10
N ALA A 240 -5.64 4.75 11.64
CA ALA A 240 -4.78 5.90 11.93
C ALA A 240 -4.42 6.69 10.66
N GLN A 241 -4.08 5.99 9.57
CA GLN A 241 -3.79 6.63 8.29
C GLN A 241 -5.00 7.35 7.69
N ALA A 242 -6.20 6.76 7.79
CA ALA A 242 -7.45 7.38 7.40
C ALA A 242 -7.78 8.61 8.27
N ALA A 243 -7.60 8.50 9.58
CA ALA A 243 -7.75 9.62 10.51
C ALA A 243 -6.77 10.76 10.20
N GLY A 244 -5.54 10.44 9.74
CA GLY A 244 -4.57 11.41 9.24
C GLY A 244 -5.00 12.14 7.95
N ARG A 245 -6.13 11.78 7.32
CA ARG A 245 -6.77 12.50 6.19
C ARG A 245 -7.98 13.33 6.62
N CYS A 246 -8.40 13.17 7.88
CA CYS A 246 -9.47 13.92 8.49
C CYS A 246 -8.90 15.11 9.26
N ASN A 247 -9.40 16.32 8.99
CA ASN A 247 -8.94 17.55 9.63
C ASN A 247 -7.41 17.68 9.73
N ARG A 248 -6.73 17.26 8.66
CA ARG A 248 -5.25 17.14 8.61
C ARG A 248 -4.55 18.45 8.96
N HIS A 249 -5.09 19.56 8.50
CA HIS A 249 -4.50 20.87 8.69
C HIS A 249 -4.96 21.58 9.97
N GLY A 250 -5.88 20.95 10.75
CA GLY A 250 -6.42 21.55 11.98
C GLY A 250 -7.28 22.77 11.74
N GLU A 251 -8.02 22.81 10.62
CA GLU A 251 -8.93 23.91 10.25
C GLU A 251 -10.22 23.90 11.05
N MET A 252 -10.54 22.76 11.68
CA MET A 252 -11.71 22.53 12.52
C MET A 252 -11.23 22.13 13.92
N GLU A 253 -12.10 22.33 14.91
CA GLU A 253 -11.83 21.86 16.28
C GLU A 253 -11.62 20.34 16.30
N ARG A 254 -12.55 19.58 15.71
CA ARG A 254 -12.45 18.12 15.49
C ARG A 254 -13.09 17.74 14.16
N GLY A 255 -12.41 16.90 13.39
CA GLY A 255 -13.00 16.20 12.25
C GLY A 255 -13.67 14.90 12.68
N LEU A 256 -14.50 14.32 11.83
CA LEU A 256 -15.26 13.12 12.13
C LEU A 256 -14.75 11.92 11.33
N VAL A 257 -14.37 10.85 12.02
CA VAL A 257 -13.98 9.57 11.39
C VAL A 257 -15.02 8.52 11.76
N ARG A 258 -15.69 7.93 10.76
CA ARG A 258 -16.68 6.88 10.94
C ARG A 258 -16.15 5.55 10.47
N LEU A 259 -16.10 4.59 11.39
CA LEU A 259 -15.68 3.21 11.11
C LEU A 259 -16.91 2.36 10.83
N PHE A 260 -16.90 1.65 9.72
CA PHE A 260 -17.99 0.77 9.31
C PHE A 260 -17.47 -0.56 8.76
N SER A 261 -18.34 -1.55 8.62
CA SER A 261 -18.03 -2.81 7.95
C SER A 261 -19.12 -3.16 6.94
N PHE A 262 -18.71 -3.67 5.78
CA PHE A 262 -19.68 -4.22 4.82
C PHE A 262 -20.11 -5.63 5.20
N GLU A 263 -21.36 -5.97 4.91
CA GLU A 263 -21.79 -7.35 4.82
C GLU A 263 -21.08 -8.05 3.63
N ASN A 264 -20.83 -9.34 3.76
CA ASN A 264 -20.24 -10.16 2.69
C ASN A 264 -18.90 -9.65 2.12
N GLU A 265 -18.06 -8.96 2.92
CA GLU A 265 -16.74 -8.52 2.52
C GLU A 265 -15.75 -9.70 2.44
N ASP A 266 -15.38 -10.11 1.22
CA ASP A 266 -14.40 -11.20 1.02
C ASP A 266 -12.96 -10.67 1.10
N LEU A 267 -12.36 -10.77 2.26
CA LEU A 267 -10.96 -10.45 2.53
C LEU A 267 -10.03 -11.68 2.52
N SER A 268 -10.48 -12.83 2.04
CA SER A 268 -9.73 -14.11 2.07
C SER A 268 -8.35 -14.02 1.39
N ARG A 269 -8.19 -13.14 0.42
CA ARG A 269 -6.91 -12.89 -0.27
C ARG A 269 -6.07 -11.78 0.35
N LEU A 270 -6.57 -11.12 1.38
CA LEU A 270 -5.94 -10.00 2.08
C LEU A 270 -5.83 -10.35 3.57
N GLU A 271 -5.05 -11.41 3.86
CA GLU A 271 -4.98 -12.03 5.18
C GLU A 271 -4.60 -11.03 6.28
N ASP A 272 -3.65 -10.15 6.02
CA ASP A 272 -3.21 -9.12 6.97
C ASP A 272 -4.36 -8.16 7.31
N ILE A 273 -5.17 -7.77 6.32
CA ILE A 273 -6.33 -6.90 6.52
C ILE A 273 -7.41 -7.66 7.30
N TRP A 274 -7.66 -8.92 6.95
CA TRP A 274 -8.67 -9.74 7.62
C TRP A 274 -8.32 -9.99 9.10
N GLN A 275 -7.07 -10.33 9.38
CA GLN A 275 -6.60 -10.52 10.76
C GLN A 275 -6.62 -9.18 11.51
N GLY A 276 -6.15 -8.11 10.88
CA GLY A 276 -6.19 -6.77 11.46
C GLY A 276 -7.60 -6.31 11.80
N LYS A 277 -8.56 -6.55 10.90
CA LYS A 277 -9.99 -6.26 11.11
C LYS A 277 -10.56 -6.99 12.32
N LYS A 278 -10.27 -8.28 12.48
CA LYS A 278 -10.75 -9.07 13.63
C LYS A 278 -10.26 -8.51 14.97
N ILE A 279 -8.97 -8.19 15.05
CA ILE A 279 -8.37 -7.64 16.26
C ILE A 279 -8.92 -6.24 16.52
N ALA A 280 -9.10 -5.44 15.46
CA ALA A 280 -9.68 -4.11 15.58
C ALA A 280 -11.11 -4.16 16.11
N LEU A 281 -11.95 -5.07 15.63
CA LEU A 281 -13.32 -5.26 16.13
C LEU A 281 -13.34 -5.58 17.63
N ASP A 282 -12.50 -6.50 18.08
CA ASP A 282 -12.40 -6.87 19.48
C ASP A 282 -11.98 -5.68 20.37
N LEU A 283 -11.00 -4.93 19.92
CA LEU A 283 -10.54 -3.74 20.66
C LEU A 283 -11.59 -2.61 20.67
N LEU A 284 -12.24 -2.35 19.52
CA LEU A 284 -13.28 -1.32 19.42
C LEU A 284 -14.51 -1.60 20.28
N TYR A 285 -14.79 -2.88 20.58
CA TYR A 285 -15.88 -3.24 21.49
C TYR A 285 -15.64 -2.77 22.94
N HIS A 286 -14.38 -2.63 23.34
CA HIS A 286 -13.95 -2.26 24.69
C HIS A 286 -13.39 -0.84 24.81
N ALA A 287 -13.08 -0.18 23.68
CA ALA A 287 -12.44 1.13 23.67
C ALA A 287 -13.45 2.28 23.75
N GLU A 288 -13.13 3.30 24.52
CA GLU A 288 -13.83 4.58 24.45
C GLU A 288 -13.40 5.35 23.19
N ALA A 289 -14.28 6.13 22.60
CA ALA A 289 -14.07 6.83 21.33
C ALA A 289 -12.76 7.65 21.28
N ASP A 290 -12.45 8.37 22.36
CA ASP A 290 -11.26 9.21 22.46
C ASP A 290 -9.95 8.43 22.69
N THR A 291 -10.03 7.12 23.01
CA THR A 291 -8.88 6.27 23.28
C THR A 291 -8.52 5.32 22.13
N ILE A 292 -9.33 5.27 21.07
CA ILE A 292 -9.16 4.32 19.96
C ILE A 292 -7.76 4.40 19.34
N LEU A 293 -7.23 5.61 19.11
CA LEU A 293 -5.89 5.82 18.55
C LEU A 293 -4.84 6.15 19.60
N SER A 294 -5.13 5.95 20.90
CA SER A 294 -4.14 6.20 21.93
C SER A 294 -2.90 5.30 21.76
N PRO A 295 -1.71 5.74 22.18
CA PRO A 295 -0.49 4.94 22.11
C PRO A 295 -0.66 3.55 22.74
N HIS A 296 -1.37 3.47 23.87
CA HIS A 296 -1.67 2.23 24.56
C HIS A 296 -2.52 1.27 23.73
N THR A 297 -3.61 1.75 23.12
CA THR A 297 -4.50 0.93 22.28
C THR A 297 -3.77 0.45 21.02
N MET A 298 -2.94 1.30 20.44
CA MET A 298 -2.12 0.96 19.28
C MET A 298 -1.07 -0.10 19.63
N GLU A 299 -0.42 0.01 20.78
CA GLU A 299 0.53 -1.00 21.26
C GLU A 299 -0.17 -2.34 21.50
N ASP A 300 -1.33 -2.35 22.15
CA ASP A 300 -2.11 -3.58 22.38
C ASP A 300 -2.56 -4.22 21.05
N TYR A 301 -2.99 -3.41 20.08
CA TYR A 301 -3.32 -3.88 18.75
C TYR A 301 -2.12 -4.59 18.09
N PHE A 302 -0.95 -3.96 18.04
CA PHE A 302 0.23 -4.55 17.40
C PHE A 302 0.74 -5.77 18.16
N ARG A 303 0.70 -5.75 19.50
CA ARG A 303 1.05 -6.93 20.30
C ARG A 303 0.16 -8.13 19.96
N ARG A 304 -1.15 -7.93 19.85
CA ARG A 304 -2.10 -8.98 19.45
C ARG A 304 -1.88 -9.40 17.99
N PHE A 305 -1.66 -8.45 17.09
CA PHE A 305 -1.43 -8.69 15.67
C PHE A 305 -0.19 -9.56 15.43
N TYR A 306 0.94 -9.23 16.05
CA TYR A 306 2.16 -10.03 15.93
C TYR A 306 2.08 -11.36 16.68
N ARG A 307 1.29 -11.46 17.77
CA ARG A 307 1.09 -12.71 18.51
C ARG A 307 0.31 -13.76 17.72
N VAL A 308 -0.62 -13.37 16.86
CA VAL A 308 -1.36 -14.31 16.01
C VAL A 308 -0.55 -14.76 14.80
N GLN A 309 0.53 -14.04 14.46
CA GLN A 309 1.43 -14.46 13.39
C GLN A 309 2.20 -15.72 13.80
N THR A 310 2.30 -16.65 12.89
CA THR A 310 3.14 -17.84 13.13
C THR A 310 4.62 -17.47 13.05
N ALA A 311 5.47 -18.17 13.83
CA ALA A 311 6.92 -18.02 13.72
C ALA A 311 7.39 -18.21 12.26
N ARG A 312 6.76 -19.11 11.51
CA ARG A 312 7.05 -19.33 10.10
C ARG A 312 6.72 -18.13 9.23
N THR A 313 5.58 -17.45 9.47
CA THR A 313 5.19 -16.24 8.72
C THR A 313 6.25 -15.14 8.87
N LEU A 314 6.72 -14.90 10.11
CA LEU A 314 7.72 -13.88 10.42
C LEU A 314 9.12 -14.17 9.86
N ARG A 315 9.41 -15.45 9.53
CA ARG A 315 10.69 -15.93 8.96
C ARG A 315 10.74 -15.91 7.43
N TYR A 316 9.75 -15.36 6.77
CA TYR A 316 9.59 -15.35 5.33
C TYR A 316 9.42 -16.77 4.74
N PRO A 317 8.19 -17.31 4.73
CA PRO A 317 7.92 -18.67 4.25
C PRO A 317 8.15 -18.79 2.73
N MET A 318 8.68 -19.95 2.33
CA MET A 318 8.84 -20.33 0.94
C MET A 318 7.79 -21.37 0.53
N ALA A 319 7.65 -21.62 -0.76
CA ALA A 319 6.80 -22.70 -1.28
C ALA A 319 7.24 -24.09 -0.75
N SER A 320 8.52 -24.26 -0.45
CA SER A 320 9.07 -25.38 0.30
C SER A 320 8.74 -25.24 1.80
N GLN A 321 9.09 -26.24 2.61
CA GLN A 321 8.94 -26.14 4.06
C GLN A 321 9.94 -25.16 4.71
N ASN A 322 10.97 -24.72 4.00
CA ASN A 322 11.98 -23.79 4.48
C ASN A 322 11.48 -22.34 4.53
N THR A 323 12.22 -21.49 5.23
CA THR A 323 12.04 -20.04 5.22
C THR A 323 13.32 -19.37 4.73
N ILE A 324 13.22 -18.15 4.21
CA ILE A 324 14.43 -17.39 3.81
C ILE A 324 15.31 -17.11 5.02
N PHE A 325 14.72 -16.82 6.18
CA PHE A 325 15.46 -16.60 7.41
C PHE A 325 16.32 -17.83 7.78
N ASP A 326 15.76 -19.05 7.68
CA ASP A 326 16.48 -20.28 7.97
C ASP A 326 17.60 -20.54 6.95
N LEU A 327 17.36 -20.28 5.66
CA LEU A 327 18.40 -20.40 4.61
C LEU A 327 19.58 -19.45 4.84
N LEU A 328 19.35 -18.28 5.41
CA LEU A 328 20.36 -17.26 5.70
C LEU A 328 20.98 -17.40 7.09
N SER A 329 20.48 -18.31 7.94
CA SER A 329 21.00 -18.59 9.28
C SER A 329 21.56 -20.02 9.39
N SER A 330 20.98 -20.90 10.19
CA SER A 330 21.49 -22.26 10.44
C SER A 330 21.37 -23.20 9.25
N ASN A 331 20.35 -22.99 8.40
CA ASN A 331 20.02 -23.88 7.26
C ASN A 331 20.04 -25.37 7.64
N GLU A 332 19.44 -25.73 8.77
CA GLU A 332 19.44 -27.09 9.32
C GLU A 332 18.90 -28.13 8.33
N ALA A 333 17.85 -27.75 7.57
CA ALA A 333 17.29 -28.63 6.55
C ALA A 333 18.28 -28.94 5.42
N GLY A 334 19.07 -27.95 4.99
CA GLY A 334 20.13 -28.15 3.99
C GLY A 334 21.27 -29.02 4.53
N LEU A 335 21.65 -28.86 5.80
CA LEU A 335 22.61 -29.71 6.48
C LEU A 335 22.15 -31.17 6.57
N GLN A 336 20.89 -31.36 7.00
CA GLN A 336 20.32 -32.72 7.10
C GLN A 336 20.30 -33.41 5.73
N GLN A 337 19.90 -32.67 4.67
CA GLN A 337 19.88 -33.19 3.31
C GLN A 337 21.30 -33.57 2.82
N ALA A 338 22.31 -32.75 3.11
CA ALA A 338 23.69 -33.06 2.79
C ALA A 338 24.16 -34.34 3.48
N HIS A 339 23.88 -34.50 4.77
CA HIS A 339 24.21 -35.74 5.52
C HIS A 339 23.49 -36.97 4.96
N GLU A 340 22.22 -36.87 4.59
CA GLU A 340 21.46 -37.97 4.00
C GLU A 340 22.04 -38.42 2.64
N HIS A 341 22.64 -37.51 1.87
CA HIS A 341 23.32 -37.83 0.60
C HIS A 341 24.77 -38.25 0.77
N GLY A 342 25.30 -38.29 2.00
CA GLY A 342 26.69 -38.65 2.28
C GLY A 342 27.71 -37.57 1.93
N ASP A 343 27.23 -36.36 1.68
CA ASP A 343 28.06 -35.17 1.49
C ASP A 343 28.43 -34.61 2.87
N ASP A 344 29.64 -34.89 3.33
CA ASP A 344 30.14 -34.19 4.53
C ASP A 344 30.64 -32.82 4.09
N PRO A 345 29.96 -31.71 4.52
CA PRO A 345 30.36 -30.40 4.07
C PRO A 345 31.78 -30.10 4.59
N ALA A 346 32.74 -30.11 3.70
CA ALA A 346 34.15 -29.82 3.99
C ALA A 346 34.35 -28.37 4.53
N LEU A 347 33.33 -27.54 4.42
CA LEU A 347 33.28 -26.16 4.90
C LEU A 347 31.96 -25.94 5.63
N TRP A 348 32.01 -25.37 6.81
CA TRP A 348 30.88 -25.04 7.69
C TRP A 348 30.00 -23.90 7.18
N PHE A 349 30.09 -23.52 5.90
CA PHE A 349 29.23 -22.50 5.28
C PHE A 349 27.95 -23.15 4.79
N THR A 350 26.94 -23.15 5.64
CA THR A 350 25.64 -23.78 5.38
C THR A 350 24.63 -22.83 4.74
N HIS A 351 24.92 -21.54 4.71
CA HIS A 351 24.01 -20.51 4.23
C HIS A 351 23.73 -20.63 2.72
N ALA A 352 22.47 -20.66 2.33
CA ALA A 352 22.03 -20.78 0.94
C ALA A 352 21.68 -19.40 0.35
N PHE A 353 22.63 -18.48 0.27
CA PHE A 353 22.43 -17.10 -0.20
C PHE A 353 21.82 -17.01 -1.60
N ARG A 354 22.20 -17.92 -2.50
CA ARG A 354 21.70 -17.91 -3.87
C ARG A 354 20.21 -18.24 -3.92
N ASP A 355 19.82 -19.28 -3.20
CA ASP A 355 18.42 -19.74 -3.17
C ASP A 355 17.54 -18.74 -2.43
N ALA A 356 18.02 -18.22 -1.32
CA ALA A 356 17.34 -17.16 -0.58
C ALA A 356 17.13 -15.92 -1.45
N GLY A 357 18.20 -15.44 -2.13
CA GLY A 357 18.12 -14.26 -2.98
C GLY A 357 17.26 -14.45 -4.24
N SER A 358 17.15 -15.69 -4.75
CA SER A 358 16.28 -16.01 -5.89
C SER A 358 14.81 -16.10 -5.50
N ALA A 359 14.53 -16.45 -4.24
CA ALA A 359 13.17 -16.58 -3.71
C ALA A 359 12.65 -15.31 -3.04
N PHE A 360 13.54 -14.33 -2.76
CA PHE A 360 13.15 -13.12 -2.06
C PHE A 360 12.42 -12.12 -2.97
N GLU A 361 11.20 -11.80 -2.62
CA GLU A 361 10.38 -10.75 -3.23
C GLU A 361 9.65 -9.98 -2.13
N VAL A 362 9.84 -8.67 -2.03
CA VAL A 362 9.15 -7.85 -1.00
C VAL A 362 7.66 -7.78 -1.26
N ILE A 363 7.30 -7.62 -2.52
CA ILE A 363 5.91 -7.59 -3.00
C ILE A 363 5.74 -8.76 -3.95
N ASP A 364 4.73 -9.60 -3.72
CA ASP A 364 4.43 -10.70 -4.63
C ASP A 364 4.12 -10.16 -6.03
N SER A 365 5.01 -10.42 -6.98
CA SER A 365 4.91 -9.92 -8.36
C SER A 365 3.99 -10.81 -9.23
N TYR A 366 2.81 -11.17 -8.71
CA TYR A 366 1.77 -11.82 -9.51
C TYR A 366 1.01 -10.86 -10.43
N THR A 367 1.61 -9.69 -10.69
CA THR A 367 1.00 -8.66 -11.53
C THR A 367 1.78 -8.47 -12.82
N GLU A 368 1.05 -8.23 -13.89
CA GLU A 368 1.59 -7.85 -15.21
C GLU A 368 1.27 -6.38 -15.47
N SER A 369 2.26 -5.65 -15.99
CA SER A 369 2.09 -4.25 -16.34
C SER A 369 1.46 -4.13 -17.72
N VAL A 370 0.32 -3.46 -17.79
CA VAL A 370 -0.45 -3.26 -19.03
C VAL A 370 -0.47 -1.76 -19.36
N LEU A 371 -0.07 -1.41 -20.58
CA LEU A 371 -0.14 -0.05 -21.11
C LEU A 371 -1.59 0.29 -21.46
N VAL A 372 -2.10 1.40 -20.93
CA VAL A 372 -3.51 1.78 -21.07
C VAL A 372 -3.68 3.05 -21.93
N PRO A 373 -4.79 3.16 -22.69
CA PRO A 373 -5.04 4.23 -23.65
C PRO A 373 -5.59 5.50 -22.97
N TYR A 374 -4.95 5.95 -21.90
CA TYR A 374 -5.29 7.17 -21.19
C TYR A 374 -4.33 8.30 -21.55
N ALA A 375 -4.87 9.46 -21.95
CA ALA A 375 -4.09 10.67 -22.33
C ALA A 375 -2.92 10.29 -23.26
N GLY A 376 -1.69 10.68 -22.92
CA GLY A 376 -0.46 10.35 -23.70
C GLY A 376 -0.16 8.85 -23.82
N GLY A 377 -0.87 7.97 -23.10
CA GLY A 377 -0.78 6.52 -23.27
C GLY A 377 -1.25 6.04 -24.64
N LYS A 378 -2.24 6.74 -25.26
CA LYS A 378 -2.70 6.45 -26.62
C LYS A 378 -1.56 6.63 -27.63
N GLU A 379 -0.85 7.75 -27.53
CA GLU A 379 0.29 8.05 -28.42
C GLU A 379 1.41 7.03 -28.24
N MET A 380 1.69 6.63 -27.00
CA MET A 380 2.70 5.61 -26.70
C MET A 380 2.32 4.23 -27.25
N ILE A 381 1.07 3.84 -27.18
CA ILE A 381 0.59 2.58 -27.78
C ILE A 381 0.85 2.60 -29.30
N VAL A 382 0.54 3.71 -29.97
CA VAL A 382 0.80 3.87 -31.42
C VAL A 382 2.32 3.80 -31.70
N GLU A 383 3.14 4.50 -30.91
CA GLU A 383 4.60 4.48 -31.06
C GLU A 383 5.18 3.08 -30.89
N PHE A 384 4.78 2.35 -29.84
CA PHE A 384 5.26 0.98 -29.60
C PHE A 384 4.72 -0.05 -30.60
N ASN A 385 3.68 0.28 -31.33
CA ASN A 385 3.14 -0.55 -32.40
C ASN A 385 3.74 -0.23 -33.79
N ASP A 386 4.59 0.77 -33.90
CA ASP A 386 5.29 1.08 -35.13
C ASP A 386 6.41 0.05 -35.37
N LYS A 387 6.38 -0.60 -36.56
CA LYS A 387 7.43 -1.54 -37.00
C LYS A 387 8.81 -0.94 -37.16
N GLN A 388 8.89 0.39 -37.34
CA GLN A 388 10.15 1.15 -37.46
C GLN A 388 10.69 1.61 -36.10
N PHE A 389 10.02 1.26 -34.99
CA PHE A 389 10.44 1.66 -33.64
C PHE A 389 11.86 1.15 -33.32
N ASP A 390 12.77 2.07 -32.95
CA ASP A 390 14.13 1.70 -32.59
C ASP A 390 14.15 1.03 -31.19
N LYS A 391 14.36 -0.29 -31.19
CA LYS A 391 14.43 -1.10 -29.95
C LYS A 391 15.49 -0.62 -28.96
N LYS A 392 16.50 0.15 -29.39
CA LYS A 392 17.48 0.76 -28.49
C LYS A 392 16.88 1.86 -27.62
N MET A 393 15.78 2.45 -28.05
CA MET A 393 15.06 3.49 -27.31
C MET A 393 14.05 2.91 -26.30
N ILE A 394 13.80 1.61 -26.33
CA ILE A 394 12.77 0.93 -25.50
C ILE A 394 12.93 1.31 -24.01
N GLY A 395 14.12 1.21 -23.47
CA GLY A 395 14.34 1.48 -22.03
C GLY A 395 14.04 2.93 -21.62
N ARG A 396 14.27 3.91 -22.50
CA ARG A 396 13.93 5.30 -22.23
C ARG A 396 12.44 5.55 -22.35
N ARG A 397 11.82 4.99 -23.39
CA ARG A 397 10.38 5.12 -23.65
C ARG A 397 9.53 4.37 -22.62
N MET A 398 9.97 3.19 -22.19
CA MET A 398 9.32 2.45 -21.10
C MET A 398 9.28 3.25 -19.78
N ARG A 399 10.32 4.01 -19.44
CA ARG A 399 10.26 4.89 -18.26
C ARG A 399 9.18 5.96 -18.39
N ALA A 400 9.04 6.55 -19.58
CA ALA A 400 7.96 7.51 -19.83
C ALA A 400 6.59 6.84 -19.85
N ALA A 401 6.50 5.59 -20.32
CA ALA A 401 5.27 4.83 -20.36
C ALA A 401 4.78 4.36 -18.97
N GLN A 402 5.65 4.28 -17.97
CA GLN A 402 5.29 3.83 -16.60
C GLN A 402 4.11 4.59 -16.02
N GLN A 403 3.98 5.89 -16.31
CA GLN A 403 2.85 6.68 -15.83
C GLN A 403 1.50 6.31 -16.47
N TYR A 404 1.52 5.57 -17.58
CA TYR A 404 0.33 5.07 -18.28
C TYR A 404 0.18 3.54 -18.16
N MET A 405 0.89 2.92 -17.23
CA MET A 405 0.77 1.49 -16.97
C MET A 405 -0.08 1.19 -15.75
N VAL A 406 -0.87 0.12 -15.84
CA VAL A 406 -1.64 -0.43 -14.73
C VAL A 406 -1.12 -1.83 -14.43
N SER A 407 -0.83 -2.12 -13.17
CA SER A 407 -0.48 -3.46 -12.71
C SER A 407 -1.75 -4.27 -12.48
N LEU A 408 -1.91 -5.35 -13.25
CA LEU A 408 -3.06 -6.26 -13.18
C LEU A 408 -2.61 -7.62 -12.67
N PHE A 409 -3.40 -8.24 -11.81
CA PHE A 409 -3.13 -9.60 -11.36
C PHE A 409 -3.24 -10.60 -12.52
N SER A 410 -2.50 -11.70 -12.47
CA SER A 410 -2.48 -12.71 -13.56
C SER A 410 -3.87 -13.27 -13.89
N TYR A 411 -4.77 -13.36 -12.90
CA TYR A 411 -6.15 -13.79 -13.17
C TYR A 411 -6.96 -12.72 -13.94
N GLU A 412 -6.70 -11.43 -13.71
CA GLU A 412 -7.32 -10.32 -14.45
C GLU A 412 -6.81 -10.26 -15.89
N VAL A 413 -5.49 -10.43 -16.05
CA VAL A 413 -4.87 -10.52 -17.39
C VAL A 413 -5.47 -11.68 -18.18
N LYS A 414 -5.61 -12.87 -17.59
CA LYS A 414 -6.26 -14.02 -18.24
C LYS A 414 -7.70 -13.70 -18.66
N ARG A 415 -8.46 -13.04 -17.77
CA ARG A 415 -9.85 -12.67 -18.05
C ARG A 415 -9.96 -11.65 -19.17
N LEU A 416 -9.17 -10.57 -19.11
CA LEU A 416 -9.13 -9.56 -20.18
C LEU A 416 -8.63 -10.12 -21.50
N SER A 417 -7.67 -11.06 -21.48
CA SER A 417 -7.22 -11.77 -22.68
C SER A 417 -8.33 -12.62 -23.30
N ALA A 418 -9.12 -13.31 -22.47
CA ALA A 418 -10.26 -14.10 -22.94
C ALA A 418 -11.36 -13.22 -23.59
N LEU A 419 -11.52 -11.98 -23.12
CA LEU A 419 -12.42 -10.98 -23.69
C LEU A 419 -11.85 -10.31 -24.97
N GLY A 420 -10.59 -10.61 -25.34
CA GLY A 420 -9.90 -9.93 -26.44
C GLY A 420 -9.54 -8.47 -26.14
N ALA A 421 -9.58 -8.08 -24.85
CA ALA A 421 -9.30 -6.72 -24.40
C ALA A 421 -7.81 -6.39 -24.40
N LEU A 422 -6.95 -7.40 -24.35
CA LEU A 422 -5.49 -7.25 -24.35
C LEU A 422 -4.88 -7.71 -25.67
N TRP A 423 -3.83 -7.01 -26.06
CA TRP A 423 -3.04 -7.34 -27.24
C TRP A 423 -1.59 -6.93 -27.06
N GLN A 424 -0.66 -7.52 -27.81
CA GLN A 424 0.74 -7.13 -27.78
C GLN A 424 1.06 -6.21 -28.95
N THR A 425 1.75 -5.10 -28.67
CA THR A 425 2.30 -4.23 -29.71
C THR A 425 3.45 -4.92 -30.45
N GLU A 426 3.87 -4.37 -31.61
CA GLU A 426 5.05 -4.86 -32.36
C GLU A 426 6.36 -4.86 -31.53
N SER A 427 6.43 -4.02 -30.51
CA SER A 427 7.53 -3.99 -29.53
C SER A 427 7.37 -5.00 -28.38
N GLY A 428 6.30 -5.81 -28.39
CA GLY A 428 6.04 -6.85 -27.38
C GLY A 428 5.45 -6.33 -26.07
N ILE A 429 4.94 -5.09 -26.03
CA ILE A 429 4.33 -4.50 -24.83
C ILE A 429 2.86 -4.86 -24.79
N LEU A 430 2.41 -5.38 -23.63
CA LEU A 430 1.01 -5.71 -23.41
C LEU A 430 0.19 -4.42 -23.27
N SER A 431 -0.84 -4.26 -24.09
CA SER A 431 -1.66 -3.06 -24.19
C SER A 431 -3.14 -3.37 -24.08
N LEU A 432 -3.89 -2.44 -23.48
CA LEU A 432 -5.33 -2.51 -23.31
C LEU A 432 -6.03 -1.82 -24.49
N ARG A 433 -7.14 -2.38 -24.97
CA ARG A 433 -8.02 -1.71 -25.94
C ARG A 433 -8.81 -0.60 -25.28
N GLU A 434 -9.13 0.45 -26.04
CA GLU A 434 -9.73 1.69 -25.55
C GLU A 434 -11.09 1.46 -24.87
N GLU A 435 -11.91 0.58 -25.41
CA GLU A 435 -13.23 0.23 -24.89
C GLU A 435 -13.23 -0.42 -23.49
N TYR A 436 -12.06 -0.82 -22.99
CA TYR A 436 -11.88 -1.41 -21.65
C TYR A 436 -11.22 -0.46 -20.64
N TYR A 437 -11.04 0.81 -21.02
CA TYR A 437 -10.57 1.83 -20.10
C TYR A 437 -11.61 2.92 -19.91
N ASP A 438 -12.05 3.09 -18.69
CA ASP A 438 -13.11 4.03 -18.32
C ASP A 438 -12.52 5.27 -17.64
N GLU A 439 -13.12 6.43 -17.87
CA GLU A 439 -12.65 7.70 -17.31
C GLU A 439 -12.93 7.85 -15.82
N ALA A 440 -13.94 7.17 -15.27
CA ALA A 440 -14.25 7.20 -13.85
C ALA A 440 -13.53 6.08 -13.08
N PHE A 441 -13.31 4.90 -13.69
CA PHE A 441 -12.87 3.71 -12.97
C PHE A 441 -11.50 3.15 -13.40
N GLY A 442 -10.96 3.59 -14.54
CA GLY A 442 -9.77 3.00 -15.11
C GLY A 442 -10.06 1.66 -15.82
N VAL A 443 -9.22 0.64 -15.63
CA VAL A 443 -9.36 -0.66 -16.30
C VAL A 443 -10.63 -1.39 -15.89
N GLN A 444 -11.44 -1.79 -16.88
CA GLN A 444 -12.67 -2.55 -16.73
C GLN A 444 -12.40 -4.05 -16.93
N VAL A 445 -12.57 -4.85 -15.88
CA VAL A 445 -12.32 -6.31 -15.94
C VAL A 445 -13.60 -7.12 -16.19
N ASN A 446 -14.78 -6.50 -16.09
CA ASN A 446 -16.09 -7.16 -16.23
C ASN A 446 -16.78 -6.77 -17.53
N GLU A 447 -17.57 -7.71 -18.11
CA GLU A 447 -18.37 -7.52 -19.33
C GLU A 447 -19.52 -6.51 -19.21
N GLN A 448 -19.91 -6.12 -18.00
CA GLN A 448 -20.97 -5.13 -17.81
C GLN A 448 -20.44 -3.74 -18.18
N ARG A 449 -20.70 -3.35 -19.41
CA ARG A 449 -20.77 -1.93 -19.78
C ARG A 449 -21.89 -1.34 -18.92
N ASN A 450 -21.54 -0.70 -17.82
CA ASN A 450 -22.46 0.26 -17.23
C ASN A 450 -22.57 1.39 -18.25
N THR A 451 -23.62 1.33 -19.05
CA THR A 451 -24.13 2.47 -19.75
C THR A 451 -24.71 3.37 -18.65
N CYS A 452 -23.84 4.04 -17.90
CA CYS A 452 -24.27 5.20 -17.11
C CYS A 452 -24.78 6.21 -18.13
N CYS A 453 -26.05 6.48 -18.06
CA CYS A 453 -26.72 7.50 -18.81
C CYS A 453 -25.91 8.80 -18.71
N MET A 454 -25.36 9.25 -19.84
CA MET A 454 -25.05 10.66 -20.01
C MET A 454 -26.40 11.40 -20.02
N ILE A 455 -26.66 12.14 -18.99
CA ILE A 455 -27.61 13.26 -19.02
C ILE A 455 -26.80 14.50 -18.64
#